data_e9ae00422885d6065caad0c09d7ffaff
#
_entry.id   e9ae00422885d6065caad0c09d7ffaff
#
_cell.length_a   1.000
_cell.length_b   1.000
_cell.length_c   1.000
_cell.angle_alpha   90.00
_cell.angle_beta   90.00
_cell.angle_gamma   90.00
#
_symmetry.space_group_name_H-M   'P 1'
#
loop_
_entity.id
_entity.type
_entity.pdbx_description
1 polymer ?
#
loop_
_entity_poly.entity_id
_entity_poly.type
_entity_poly.pdbx_seq_one_letter_code
_entity_poly.pdbx_strand_id
1 'polypeptide(L)'
;MGIVNVTPDSFYAGCRFGPREAVDEVLRQVEAGADLVDIGGQSTRPGSDQVPVEDELRRVVPVLEALSGRVSIPLSIDTDKARVARECLSAGASVLNDVSALRNDPHMVEAALSAQAVILMHRGGDSPKTMQDCPQYRDVQGEVMAFLSERREAFRSAGGDPARVLFDPGIGFGKTLEHNLSLLKHLQDLARLGPVVVGVSRKSFLGSLTPDSGPADRLEGSLAGACWAALQGVRVLRVHDVRATKQALAALDAVLGAD
;
A
#
# COMPACT_ATOMS: atom_id res chain seq x y z
N MET A 1 -0.05 -8.26 -3.93
CA MET A 1 -1.09 -7.50 -3.22
C MET A 1 -1.83 -6.62 -4.22
N GLY A 2 -3.06 -6.95 -4.51
CA GLY A 2 -3.90 -6.18 -5.41
C GLY A 2 -4.52 -4.96 -4.73
N ILE A 3 -4.88 -3.91 -5.49
CA ILE A 3 -5.45 -2.65 -4.97
C ILE A 3 -6.90 -2.53 -5.40
N VAL A 4 -7.81 -2.34 -4.46
CA VAL A 4 -9.23 -2.05 -4.73
C VAL A 4 -9.67 -0.80 -3.96
N ASN A 5 -9.98 0.27 -4.71
CA ASN A 5 -10.45 1.52 -4.13
C ASN A 5 -11.97 1.64 -4.25
N VAL A 6 -12.65 1.65 -3.12
CA VAL A 6 -14.11 1.83 -3.04
C VAL A 6 -14.41 3.33 -2.90
N THR A 7 -14.09 4.10 -3.94
CA THR A 7 -14.24 5.55 -3.94
C THR A 7 -14.95 6.03 -5.20
N PRO A 8 -15.94 6.95 -5.11
CA PRO A 8 -16.63 7.50 -6.28
C PRO A 8 -15.72 8.36 -7.16
N ASP A 9 -14.58 8.84 -6.65
CA ASP A 9 -13.73 9.89 -7.26
C ASP A 9 -12.33 9.42 -7.66
N SER A 10 -12.10 8.14 -7.94
CA SER A 10 -10.80 7.68 -8.41
C SER A 10 -10.49 8.21 -9.81
N PHE A 11 -9.29 8.82 -10.03
CA PHE A 11 -8.85 9.37 -11.32
C PHE A 11 -8.71 8.35 -12.46
N TYR A 12 -8.58 7.07 -12.12
CA TYR A 12 -8.53 6.00 -13.10
C TYR A 12 -9.92 5.38 -13.23
N ALA A 13 -10.54 5.53 -14.39
CA ALA A 13 -11.93 5.10 -14.65
C ALA A 13 -12.16 3.59 -14.38
N GLY A 14 -11.11 2.76 -14.43
CA GLY A 14 -11.14 1.34 -14.10
C GLY A 14 -11.03 0.99 -12.61
N CYS A 15 -11.01 1.98 -11.70
CA CYS A 15 -10.84 1.76 -10.25
C CYS A 15 -11.89 2.49 -9.40
N ARG A 16 -13.05 2.81 -9.97
CA ARG A 16 -14.19 3.43 -9.28
C ARG A 16 -15.24 2.36 -9.05
N PHE A 17 -15.35 1.91 -7.82
CA PHE A 17 -16.26 0.83 -7.51
C PHE A 17 -17.26 1.28 -6.43
N GLY A 18 -18.55 1.07 -6.69
CA GLY A 18 -19.52 0.89 -5.62
C GLY A 18 -19.24 -0.43 -4.88
N PRO A 19 -19.87 -0.69 -3.71
CA PRO A 19 -19.58 -1.90 -2.94
C PRO A 19 -19.73 -3.22 -3.73
N ARG A 20 -20.70 -3.31 -4.65
CA ARG A 20 -20.89 -4.52 -5.50
C ARG A 20 -19.77 -4.71 -6.51
N GLU A 21 -19.46 -3.64 -7.26
CA GLU A 21 -18.38 -3.67 -8.24
C GLU A 21 -17.01 -3.92 -7.57
N ALA A 22 -16.83 -3.42 -6.33
CA ALA A 22 -15.62 -3.68 -5.55
C ALA A 22 -15.47 -5.17 -5.20
N VAL A 23 -16.56 -5.86 -4.84
CA VAL A 23 -16.55 -7.31 -4.62
C VAL A 23 -16.12 -8.05 -5.88
N ASP A 24 -16.71 -7.70 -7.04
CA ASP A 24 -16.39 -8.33 -8.32
C ASP A 24 -14.92 -8.04 -8.72
N GLU A 25 -14.41 -6.84 -8.41
CA GLU A 25 -13.00 -6.51 -8.64
C GLU A 25 -12.07 -7.33 -7.75
N VAL A 26 -12.37 -7.48 -6.45
CA VAL A 26 -11.58 -8.35 -5.56
C VAL A 26 -11.52 -9.77 -6.13
N LEU A 27 -12.66 -10.33 -6.53
CA LEU A 27 -12.71 -11.68 -7.09
C LEU A 27 -11.88 -11.80 -8.39
N ARG A 28 -11.95 -10.80 -9.27
CA ARG A 28 -11.11 -10.76 -10.49
C ARG A 28 -9.62 -10.71 -10.16
N GLN A 29 -9.22 -9.97 -9.14
CA GLN A 29 -7.82 -9.90 -8.71
C GLN A 29 -7.34 -11.24 -8.08
N VAL A 30 -8.22 -11.92 -7.33
CA VAL A 30 -7.95 -13.27 -6.83
C VAL A 30 -7.76 -14.25 -7.99
N GLU A 31 -8.64 -14.24 -8.98
CA GLU A 31 -8.52 -15.06 -10.21
C GLU A 31 -7.26 -14.70 -11.02
N ALA A 32 -6.84 -13.44 -11.01
CA ALA A 32 -5.59 -12.99 -11.61
C ALA A 32 -4.33 -13.43 -10.84
N GLY A 33 -4.49 -14.08 -9.66
CA GLY A 33 -3.41 -14.63 -8.85
C GLY A 33 -2.92 -13.68 -7.75
N ALA A 34 -3.74 -12.74 -7.26
CA ALA A 34 -3.38 -11.97 -6.08
C ALA A 34 -3.26 -12.89 -4.86
N ASP A 35 -2.21 -12.71 -4.05
CA ASP A 35 -1.98 -13.45 -2.81
C ASP A 35 -2.52 -12.66 -1.59
N LEU A 36 -2.90 -11.40 -1.79
CA LEU A 36 -3.45 -10.47 -0.82
C LEU A 36 -4.18 -9.36 -1.59
N VAL A 37 -5.32 -8.87 -1.12
CA VAL A 37 -6.00 -7.69 -1.69
C VAL A 37 -6.15 -6.61 -0.63
N ASP A 38 -5.82 -5.37 -1.01
CA ASP A 38 -5.88 -4.18 -0.17
C ASP A 38 -7.09 -3.33 -0.57
N ILE A 39 -8.01 -3.14 0.36
CA ILE A 39 -9.28 -2.45 0.16
C ILE A 39 -9.21 -1.10 0.84
N GLY A 40 -9.46 -0.01 0.11
CA GLY A 40 -9.46 1.34 0.66
C GLY A 40 -10.76 2.10 0.37
N GLY A 41 -11.33 2.74 1.39
CA GLY A 41 -12.53 3.58 1.28
C GLY A 41 -12.25 5.06 1.07
N GLN A 42 -10.99 5.47 1.22
CA GLN A 42 -10.51 6.84 1.06
C GLN A 42 -9.34 6.88 0.08
N SER A 43 -9.29 7.89 -0.77
CA SER A 43 -8.10 8.14 -1.58
C SER A 43 -6.98 8.71 -0.72
N THR A 44 -5.82 8.07 -0.74
CA THR A 44 -4.60 8.54 -0.05
C THR A 44 -3.66 9.31 -0.98
N ARG A 45 -4.09 9.58 -2.23
CA ARG A 45 -3.29 10.30 -3.24
C ARG A 45 -3.02 11.75 -2.83
N PRO A 46 -1.92 12.37 -3.33
CA PRO A 46 -1.68 13.79 -3.12
C PRO A 46 -2.89 14.63 -3.52
N GLY A 47 -3.28 15.58 -2.64
CA GLY A 47 -4.40 16.49 -2.87
C GLY A 47 -5.79 15.93 -2.57
N SER A 48 -5.92 14.67 -2.14
CA SER A 48 -7.23 14.09 -1.79
C SER A 48 -7.80 14.68 -0.50
N ASP A 49 -9.13 14.82 -0.48
CA ASP A 49 -9.87 15.19 0.72
C ASP A 49 -10.03 14.02 1.68
N GLN A 50 -10.11 14.35 2.97
CA GLN A 50 -10.47 13.35 3.98
C GLN A 50 -11.95 12.97 3.85
N VAL A 51 -12.24 11.68 4.01
CA VAL A 51 -13.59 11.14 4.03
C VAL A 51 -14.03 10.98 5.49
N PRO A 52 -15.27 11.36 5.86
CA PRO A 52 -15.80 11.08 7.19
C PRO A 52 -15.78 9.57 7.50
N VAL A 53 -15.59 9.22 8.77
CA VAL A 53 -15.52 7.82 9.24
C VAL A 53 -16.74 7.01 8.79
N GLU A 54 -17.95 7.56 8.94
CA GLU A 54 -19.20 6.89 8.57
C GLU A 54 -19.30 6.61 7.07
N ASP A 55 -18.77 7.52 6.24
CA ASP A 55 -18.76 7.35 4.79
C ASP A 55 -17.77 6.28 4.37
N GLU A 56 -16.61 6.24 5.01
CA GLU A 56 -15.61 5.20 4.76
C GLU A 56 -16.12 3.82 5.18
N LEU A 57 -16.72 3.70 6.37
CA LEU A 57 -17.36 2.46 6.84
C LEU A 57 -18.43 1.97 5.87
N ARG A 58 -19.32 2.85 5.40
CA ARG A 58 -20.37 2.50 4.42
C ARG A 58 -19.82 1.96 3.11
N ARG A 59 -18.60 2.35 2.74
CA ARG A 59 -17.94 1.87 1.52
C ARG A 59 -17.29 0.51 1.71
N VAL A 60 -16.54 0.29 2.80
CA VAL A 60 -15.63 -0.85 2.91
C VAL A 60 -16.21 -2.04 3.68
N VAL A 61 -17.01 -1.81 4.73
CA VAL A 61 -17.54 -2.91 5.56
C VAL A 61 -18.45 -3.85 4.75
N PRO A 62 -19.41 -3.37 3.93
CA PRO A 62 -20.23 -4.27 3.11
C PRO A 62 -19.43 -5.10 2.10
N VAL A 63 -18.28 -4.60 1.64
CA VAL A 63 -17.39 -5.33 0.72
C VAL A 63 -16.73 -6.50 1.46
N LEU A 64 -16.19 -6.25 2.67
CA LEU A 64 -15.57 -7.29 3.50
C LEU A 64 -16.56 -8.37 3.90
N GLU A 65 -17.76 -7.99 4.36
CA GLU A 65 -18.83 -8.93 4.71
C GLU A 65 -19.25 -9.81 3.52
N ALA A 66 -19.41 -9.20 2.33
CA ALA A 66 -19.77 -9.94 1.12
C ALA A 66 -18.67 -10.87 0.61
N LEU A 67 -17.41 -10.64 0.97
CA LEU A 67 -16.27 -11.50 0.64
C LEU A 67 -16.03 -12.62 1.65
N SER A 68 -16.66 -12.55 2.82
CA SER A 68 -16.52 -13.56 3.87
C SER A 68 -16.87 -14.94 3.35
N GLY A 69 -15.97 -15.90 3.51
CA GLY A 69 -16.10 -17.28 3.00
C GLY A 69 -16.02 -17.44 1.47
N ARG A 70 -15.86 -16.38 0.71
CA ARG A 70 -15.73 -16.42 -0.77
C ARG A 70 -14.29 -16.37 -1.26
N VAL A 71 -13.37 -15.87 -0.45
CA VAL A 71 -11.95 -15.81 -0.75
C VAL A 71 -11.14 -16.50 0.33
N SER A 72 -10.04 -17.17 -0.05
CA SER A 72 -9.12 -17.85 0.87
C SER A 72 -7.85 -17.05 1.16
N ILE A 73 -7.63 -15.96 0.43
CA ILE A 73 -6.47 -15.08 0.63
C ILE A 73 -6.78 -14.03 1.71
N PRO A 74 -5.77 -13.52 2.44
CA PRO A 74 -5.98 -12.44 3.38
C PRO A 74 -6.49 -11.17 2.68
N LEU A 75 -7.32 -10.40 3.40
CA LEU A 75 -7.80 -9.09 3.00
C LEU A 75 -7.15 -8.02 3.88
N SER A 76 -6.69 -6.95 3.27
CA SER A 76 -6.12 -5.78 3.92
C SER A 76 -7.10 -4.61 3.87
N ILE A 77 -7.11 -3.79 4.91
CA ILE A 77 -7.81 -2.51 4.93
C ILE A 77 -6.81 -1.36 4.92
N ASP A 78 -6.90 -0.45 3.91
CA ASP A 78 -6.11 0.79 3.81
C ASP A 78 -6.89 1.92 4.48
N THR A 79 -6.50 2.26 5.71
CA THR A 79 -7.13 3.32 6.50
C THR A 79 -6.17 3.86 7.56
N ASP A 80 -6.33 5.16 7.90
CA ASP A 80 -5.63 5.85 8.98
C ASP A 80 -6.56 6.24 10.15
N LYS A 81 -7.76 5.60 10.23
CA LYS A 81 -8.78 5.84 11.24
C LYS A 81 -9.04 4.59 12.09
N ALA A 82 -8.82 4.67 13.38
CA ALA A 82 -8.91 3.54 14.31
C ALA A 82 -10.28 2.86 14.34
N ARG A 83 -11.36 3.63 14.21
CA ARG A 83 -12.71 3.05 14.18
C ARG A 83 -12.94 2.25 12.90
N VAL A 84 -12.51 2.77 11.74
CA VAL A 84 -12.60 2.04 10.47
C VAL A 84 -11.77 0.75 10.54
N ALA A 85 -10.54 0.84 11.06
CA ALA A 85 -9.68 -0.33 11.24
C ALA A 85 -10.36 -1.42 12.09
N ARG A 86 -10.91 -1.07 13.27
CA ARG A 86 -11.59 -2.05 14.16
C ARG A 86 -12.79 -2.72 13.50
N GLU A 87 -13.67 -1.94 12.89
CA GLU A 87 -14.87 -2.47 12.23
C GLU A 87 -14.51 -3.38 11.06
N CYS A 88 -13.52 -2.98 10.23
CA CYS A 88 -13.08 -3.79 9.10
C CYS A 88 -12.34 -5.08 9.52
N LEU A 89 -11.53 -5.03 10.58
CA LEU A 89 -10.90 -6.23 11.14
C LEU A 89 -11.94 -7.20 11.68
N SER A 90 -13.01 -6.68 12.31
CA SER A 90 -14.14 -7.47 12.77
C SER A 90 -14.97 -8.04 11.61
N ALA A 91 -15.05 -7.35 10.48
CA ALA A 91 -15.76 -7.77 9.26
C ALA A 91 -14.96 -8.74 8.37
N GLY A 92 -13.73 -9.14 8.77
CA GLY A 92 -12.95 -10.17 8.08
C GLY A 92 -11.65 -9.70 7.43
N ALA A 93 -11.28 -8.43 7.51
CA ALA A 93 -9.92 -8.02 7.18
C ALA A 93 -8.93 -8.63 8.19
N SER A 94 -7.75 -9.00 7.73
CA SER A 94 -6.70 -9.60 8.58
C SER A 94 -5.43 -8.74 8.62
N VAL A 95 -5.25 -7.84 7.66
CA VAL A 95 -4.12 -6.94 7.56
C VAL A 95 -4.58 -5.50 7.69
N LEU A 96 -3.88 -4.69 8.48
CA LEU A 96 -4.06 -3.25 8.55
C LEU A 96 -2.94 -2.57 7.76
N ASN A 97 -3.30 -1.76 6.76
CA ASN A 97 -2.39 -0.92 6.01
C ASN A 97 -2.63 0.55 6.38
N ASP A 98 -1.67 1.17 7.07
CA ASP A 98 -1.82 2.56 7.52
C ASP A 98 -0.72 3.45 6.93
N VAL A 99 -1.14 4.34 6.04
CA VAL A 99 -0.29 5.35 5.38
C VAL A 99 0.32 6.37 6.35
N SER A 100 -0.16 6.44 7.58
CA SER A 100 0.35 7.31 8.64
C SER A 100 1.30 6.60 9.61
N ALA A 101 1.48 5.29 9.48
CA ALA A 101 2.22 4.46 10.43
C ALA A 101 1.70 4.61 11.87
N LEU A 102 0.40 4.52 12.06
CA LEU A 102 -0.33 4.58 13.34
C LEU A 102 -0.21 5.93 14.07
N ARG A 103 -0.10 7.05 13.32
CA ARG A 103 0.06 8.40 13.92
C ARG A 103 -1.17 9.28 13.81
N ASN A 104 -2.01 9.09 12.80
CA ASN A 104 -3.10 10.01 12.50
C ASN A 104 -4.24 9.97 13.54
N ASP A 105 -4.54 8.78 14.03
CA ASP A 105 -5.56 8.56 15.05
C ASP A 105 -4.87 8.05 16.34
N PRO A 106 -5.07 8.71 17.51
CA PRO A 106 -4.43 8.30 18.77
C PRO A 106 -4.80 6.89 19.22
N HIS A 107 -5.92 6.33 18.75
CA HIS A 107 -6.37 4.98 19.05
C HIS A 107 -5.94 3.94 18.00
N MET A 108 -5.15 4.35 16.99
CA MET A 108 -4.79 3.47 15.87
C MET A 108 -3.85 2.35 16.30
N VAL A 109 -2.93 2.63 17.21
CA VAL A 109 -2.03 1.60 17.76
C VAL A 109 -2.82 0.50 18.44
N GLU A 110 -3.84 0.84 19.25
CA GLU A 110 -4.72 -0.12 19.91
C GLU A 110 -5.52 -0.95 18.89
N ALA A 111 -6.09 -0.30 17.88
CA ALA A 111 -6.80 -1.00 16.80
C ALA A 111 -5.89 -2.00 16.06
N ALA A 112 -4.63 -1.64 15.83
CA ALA A 112 -3.64 -2.46 15.14
C ALA A 112 -3.27 -3.75 15.90
N LEU A 113 -3.46 -3.80 17.23
CA LEU A 113 -3.14 -5.00 18.02
C LEU A 113 -3.96 -6.24 17.62
N SER A 114 -5.16 -6.04 17.09
CA SER A 114 -6.03 -7.12 16.63
C SER A 114 -5.73 -7.62 15.22
N ALA A 115 -4.91 -6.88 14.43
CA ALA A 115 -4.54 -7.29 13.08
C ALA A 115 -3.51 -8.44 13.09
N GLN A 116 -3.61 -9.36 12.12
CA GLN A 116 -2.61 -10.43 11.95
C GLN A 116 -1.29 -9.87 11.39
N ALA A 117 -1.35 -8.81 10.58
CA ALA A 117 -0.19 -8.07 10.11
C ALA A 117 -0.52 -6.58 10.00
N VAL A 118 0.51 -5.73 10.15
CA VAL A 118 0.39 -4.28 10.10
C VAL A 118 1.43 -3.73 9.12
N ILE A 119 0.97 -2.98 8.12
CA ILE A 119 1.85 -2.27 7.19
C ILE A 119 2.01 -0.84 7.71
N LEU A 120 3.23 -0.48 8.06
CA LEU A 120 3.62 0.86 8.48
C LEU A 120 4.24 1.59 7.30
N MET A 121 3.57 2.64 6.80
CA MET A 121 4.10 3.41 5.69
C MET A 121 4.68 4.76 6.12
N HIS A 122 5.83 5.12 5.56
CA HIS A 122 6.39 6.45 5.71
C HIS A 122 5.74 7.44 4.73
N ARG A 123 5.08 8.44 5.27
CA ARG A 123 4.58 9.60 4.54
C ARG A 123 5.31 10.88 5.01
N GLY A 124 5.86 11.63 4.08
CA GLY A 124 6.35 12.98 4.35
C GLY A 124 5.19 13.96 4.56
N GLY A 125 5.45 15.06 5.27
CA GLY A 125 4.43 16.08 5.57
C GLY A 125 3.32 15.61 6.52
N ASP A 126 2.45 16.55 6.91
CA ASP A 126 1.42 16.30 7.91
C ASP A 126 0.12 15.73 7.34
N SER A 127 -0.15 15.95 6.05
CA SER A 127 -1.38 15.50 5.41
C SER A 127 -1.17 15.12 3.93
N PRO A 128 -2.07 14.31 3.32
CA PRO A 128 -2.05 14.07 1.87
C PRO A 128 -2.13 15.35 1.03
N LYS A 129 -2.76 16.42 1.54
CA LYS A 129 -2.89 17.70 0.82
C LYS A 129 -1.57 18.44 0.68
N THR A 130 -0.74 18.43 1.73
CA THR A 130 0.47 19.25 1.82
C THR A 130 1.76 18.45 1.66
N MET A 131 1.70 17.13 1.63
CA MET A 131 2.87 16.27 1.62
C MET A 131 3.82 16.48 0.43
N GLN A 132 3.34 17.04 -0.69
CA GLN A 132 4.16 17.32 -1.86
C GLN A 132 4.68 18.78 -1.90
N ASP A 133 4.32 19.59 -0.90
CA ASP A 133 4.78 20.97 -0.79
C ASP A 133 6.22 20.97 -0.26
N CYS A 134 7.19 21.06 -1.16
CA CYS A 134 8.62 21.13 -0.86
C CYS A 134 9.15 20.00 0.05
N PRO A 135 9.05 18.71 -0.31
CA PRO A 135 9.60 17.64 0.49
C PRO A 135 11.12 17.77 0.63
N GLN A 136 11.61 17.87 1.86
CA GLN A 136 13.03 18.04 2.18
C GLN A 136 13.52 16.89 3.05
N TYR A 137 14.62 16.26 2.63
CA TYR A 137 15.37 15.25 3.38
C TYR A 137 16.86 15.57 3.26
N ARG A 138 17.60 15.41 4.33
CA ARG A 138 19.08 15.42 4.31
C ARG A 138 19.60 14.06 3.84
N ASP A 139 18.97 13.01 4.33
CA ASP A 139 19.21 11.61 3.98
C ASP A 139 17.86 10.89 3.97
N VAL A 140 17.20 10.84 2.79
CA VAL A 140 15.87 10.24 2.68
C VAL A 140 15.85 8.77 3.11
N GLN A 141 16.90 8.02 2.88
CA GLN A 141 16.97 6.61 3.24
C GLN A 141 17.11 6.44 4.76
N GLY A 142 18.07 7.11 5.38
CA GLY A 142 18.29 7.05 6.83
C GLY A 142 17.08 7.56 7.61
N GLU A 143 16.46 8.68 7.17
CA GLU A 143 15.30 9.25 7.83
C GLU A 143 14.07 8.34 7.74
N VAL A 144 13.80 7.72 6.56
CA VAL A 144 12.71 6.76 6.38
C VAL A 144 12.93 5.50 7.24
N MET A 145 14.14 4.95 7.27
CA MET A 145 14.47 3.78 8.07
C MET A 145 14.34 4.06 9.57
N ALA A 146 14.84 5.20 10.04
CA ALA A 146 14.74 5.62 11.44
C ALA A 146 13.27 5.78 11.85
N PHE A 147 12.46 6.46 11.02
CA PHE A 147 11.03 6.63 11.26
C PHE A 147 10.30 5.28 11.35
N LEU A 148 10.48 4.38 10.38
CA LEU A 148 9.79 3.09 10.38
C LEU A 148 10.22 2.21 11.57
N SER A 149 11.50 2.29 11.97
CA SER A 149 12.01 1.60 13.17
C SER A 149 11.36 2.14 14.45
N GLU A 150 11.23 3.46 14.57
CA GLU A 150 10.53 4.12 15.70
C GLU A 150 9.06 3.68 15.75
N ARG A 151 8.37 3.63 14.60
CA ARG A 151 6.96 3.24 14.56
C ARG A 151 6.74 1.78 14.92
N ARG A 152 7.63 0.87 14.50
CA ARG A 152 7.62 -0.53 14.96
C ARG A 152 7.82 -0.62 16.47
N GLU A 153 8.74 0.18 17.00
CA GLU A 153 9.00 0.20 18.44
C GLU A 153 7.80 0.74 19.24
N ALA A 154 7.11 1.75 18.73
CA ALA A 154 5.87 2.25 19.33
C ALA A 154 4.77 1.17 19.37
N PHE A 155 4.61 0.39 18.27
CA PHE A 155 3.69 -0.74 18.21
C PHE A 155 4.08 -1.83 19.21
N ARG A 156 5.37 -2.18 19.29
CA ARG A 156 5.90 -3.15 20.26
C ARG A 156 5.65 -2.72 21.70
N SER A 157 5.89 -1.46 22.03
CA SER A 157 5.72 -0.91 23.37
C SER A 157 4.27 -0.89 23.83
N ALA A 158 3.33 -0.88 22.90
CA ALA A 158 1.89 -1.01 23.15
C ALA A 158 1.43 -2.49 23.28
N GLY A 159 2.34 -3.46 23.21
CA GLY A 159 2.05 -4.90 23.32
C GLY A 159 1.87 -5.61 21.97
N GLY A 160 2.14 -4.92 20.85
CA GLY A 160 2.11 -5.53 19.52
C GLY A 160 3.35 -6.42 19.28
N ASP A 161 3.17 -7.49 18.51
CA ASP A 161 4.27 -8.34 18.07
C ASP A 161 5.00 -7.69 16.89
N PRO A 162 6.28 -7.30 17.02
CA PRO A 162 7.05 -6.67 15.94
C PRO A 162 7.25 -7.58 14.72
N ALA A 163 7.09 -8.89 14.85
CA ALA A 163 7.15 -9.84 13.74
C ALA A 163 5.96 -9.71 12.76
N ARG A 164 4.86 -9.08 13.19
CA ARG A 164 3.68 -8.80 12.35
C ARG A 164 3.79 -7.50 11.55
N VAL A 165 4.89 -6.76 11.68
CA VAL A 165 5.08 -5.46 11.01
C VAL A 165 5.74 -5.65 9.65
N LEU A 166 5.15 -5.02 8.62
CA LEU A 166 5.73 -4.83 7.30
C LEU A 166 6.02 -3.34 7.10
N PHE A 167 7.08 -3.02 6.36
CA PHE A 167 7.53 -1.66 6.13
C PHE A 167 7.26 -1.19 4.71
N ASP A 168 6.62 -0.03 4.54
CA ASP A 168 6.49 0.62 3.25
C ASP A 168 7.25 1.96 3.26
N PRO A 169 8.27 2.15 2.39
CA PRO A 169 9.00 3.40 2.29
C PRO A 169 8.16 4.57 1.80
N GLY A 170 6.94 4.32 1.32
CA GLY A 170 6.01 5.35 0.85
C GLY A 170 6.50 6.07 -0.41
N ILE A 171 6.85 5.32 -1.46
CA ILE A 171 7.22 5.87 -2.76
C ILE A 171 6.10 6.79 -3.28
N GLY A 172 6.41 8.04 -3.61
CA GLY A 172 5.44 9.04 -4.10
C GLY A 172 4.66 9.79 -3.01
N PHE A 173 4.93 9.53 -1.72
CA PHE A 173 4.27 10.18 -0.59
C PHE A 173 5.22 11.18 0.09
N GLY A 174 5.13 12.47 -0.29
CA GLY A 174 6.00 13.52 0.24
C GLY A 174 7.46 13.33 -0.15
N LYS A 175 7.71 13.07 -1.43
CA LYS A 175 9.04 12.78 -1.97
C LYS A 175 9.22 13.32 -3.38
N THR A 176 10.40 13.86 -3.70
CA THR A 176 10.77 14.25 -5.07
C THR A 176 11.05 13.01 -5.92
N LEU A 177 11.30 13.20 -7.21
CA LEU A 177 11.75 12.13 -8.11
C LEU A 177 13.04 11.48 -7.59
N GLU A 178 14.03 12.30 -7.24
CA GLU A 178 15.34 11.85 -6.75
C GLU A 178 15.19 11.04 -5.45
N HIS A 179 14.33 11.48 -4.52
CA HIS A 179 14.05 10.76 -3.28
C HIS A 179 13.43 9.39 -3.56
N ASN A 180 12.47 9.31 -4.50
CA ASN A 180 11.85 8.05 -4.88
C ASN A 180 12.85 7.08 -5.52
N LEU A 181 13.69 7.57 -6.43
CA LEU A 181 14.72 6.76 -7.09
C LEU A 181 15.78 6.29 -6.10
N SER A 182 16.19 7.15 -5.15
CA SER A 182 17.12 6.78 -4.08
C SER A 182 16.56 5.67 -3.21
N LEU A 183 15.31 5.77 -2.76
CA LEU A 183 14.66 4.73 -1.96
C LEU A 183 14.52 3.41 -2.73
N LEU A 184 14.13 3.46 -4.01
CA LEU A 184 14.04 2.26 -4.85
C LEU A 184 15.39 1.59 -5.05
N LYS A 185 16.45 2.38 -5.24
CA LYS A 185 17.82 1.86 -5.39
C LYS A 185 18.29 1.09 -4.15
N HIS A 186 17.87 1.50 -2.96
CA HIS A 186 18.36 0.98 -1.68
C HIS A 186 17.30 0.17 -0.89
N LEU A 187 16.31 -0.41 -1.58
CA LEU A 187 15.27 -1.24 -0.94
C LEU A 187 15.86 -2.42 -0.14
N GLN A 188 16.99 -2.95 -0.58
CA GLN A 188 17.68 -4.04 0.12
C GLN A 188 18.09 -3.65 1.55
N ASP A 189 18.44 -2.39 1.79
CA ASP A 189 18.81 -1.92 3.13
C ASP A 189 17.56 -1.87 4.04
N LEU A 190 16.42 -1.42 3.49
CA LEU A 190 15.15 -1.45 4.22
C LEU A 190 14.72 -2.90 4.52
N ALA A 191 14.95 -3.84 3.59
CA ALA A 191 14.63 -5.25 3.77
C ALA A 191 15.40 -5.93 4.92
N ARG A 192 16.51 -5.34 5.38
CA ARG A 192 17.25 -5.78 6.59
C ARG A 192 16.50 -5.46 7.89
N LEU A 193 15.60 -4.48 7.89
CA LEU A 193 14.76 -4.17 9.05
C LEU A 193 13.63 -5.18 9.24
N GLY A 194 13.14 -5.77 8.16
CA GLY A 194 12.04 -6.73 8.13
C GLY A 194 11.36 -6.78 6.77
N PRO A 195 10.22 -7.47 6.64
CA PRO A 195 9.52 -7.61 5.37
C PRO A 195 9.04 -6.25 4.84
N VAL A 196 9.29 -6.01 3.54
CA VAL A 196 8.99 -4.74 2.87
C VAL A 196 7.81 -4.90 1.92
N VAL A 197 6.93 -3.89 1.94
CA VAL A 197 5.87 -3.66 0.97
C VAL A 197 6.27 -2.48 0.09
N VAL A 198 6.10 -2.58 -1.22
CA VAL A 198 6.35 -1.47 -2.14
C VAL A 198 5.22 -1.29 -3.13
N GLY A 199 4.70 -0.07 -3.22
CA GLY A 199 3.75 0.34 -4.24
C GLY A 199 4.38 1.31 -5.24
N VAL A 200 4.72 0.84 -6.44
CA VAL A 200 5.20 1.69 -7.56
C VAL A 200 4.17 1.82 -8.68
N SER A 201 3.15 0.97 -8.65
CA SER A 201 2.20 0.80 -9.73
C SER A 201 1.49 2.11 -10.11
N ARG A 202 1.64 2.52 -11.36
CA ARG A 202 1.01 3.68 -12.00
C ARG A 202 1.27 5.02 -11.31
N LYS A 203 2.32 5.14 -10.48
CA LYS A 203 2.64 6.37 -9.75
C LYS A 203 3.17 7.46 -10.68
N SER A 204 2.94 8.72 -10.29
CA SER A 204 3.24 9.92 -11.11
C SER A 204 4.71 10.05 -11.45
N PHE A 205 5.62 9.66 -10.55
CA PHE A 205 7.06 9.74 -10.80
C PHE A 205 7.51 8.90 -12.02
N LEU A 206 6.79 7.80 -12.35
CA LEU A 206 7.06 7.03 -13.57
C LEU A 206 6.79 7.85 -14.83
N GLY A 207 5.74 8.68 -14.81
CA GLY A 207 5.45 9.60 -15.91
C GLY A 207 6.51 10.70 -16.10
N SER A 208 7.22 11.06 -15.02
CA SER A 208 8.35 12.01 -15.12
C SER A 208 9.58 11.41 -15.83
N LEU A 209 9.68 10.07 -15.87
CA LEU A 209 10.74 9.35 -16.57
C LEU A 209 10.44 9.12 -18.05
N THR A 210 9.16 9.17 -18.42
CA THR A 210 8.66 8.98 -19.81
C THR A 210 7.71 10.13 -20.16
N PRO A 211 8.22 11.31 -20.56
CA PRO A 211 7.44 12.55 -20.65
C PRO A 211 6.20 12.49 -21.55
N ASP A 212 6.20 11.65 -22.58
CA ASP A 212 5.10 11.51 -23.53
C ASP A 212 4.03 10.51 -23.10
N SER A 213 4.16 9.91 -21.90
CA SER A 213 3.22 8.90 -21.39
C SER A 213 2.19 9.49 -20.43
N GLY A 214 0.89 9.23 -20.72
CA GLY A 214 -0.21 9.53 -19.82
C GLY A 214 -0.29 8.57 -18.62
N PRO A 215 -1.24 8.79 -17.69
CA PRO A 215 -1.44 7.86 -16.56
C PRO A 215 -1.77 6.42 -16.98
N ALA A 216 -2.36 6.23 -18.16
CA ALA A 216 -2.66 4.90 -18.72
C ALA A 216 -1.40 4.16 -19.18
N ASP A 217 -0.37 4.89 -19.60
CA ASP A 217 0.84 4.38 -20.24
C ASP A 217 1.97 4.09 -19.24
N ARG A 218 1.62 3.83 -17.96
CA ARG A 218 2.59 3.56 -16.88
C ARG A 218 2.72 2.08 -16.53
N LEU A 219 2.15 1.19 -17.33
CA LEU A 219 2.20 -0.25 -17.06
C LEU A 219 3.64 -0.77 -17.11
N GLU A 220 4.37 -0.46 -18.17
CA GLU A 220 5.73 -0.93 -18.42
C GLU A 220 6.68 -0.47 -17.30
N GLY A 221 6.62 0.82 -16.93
CA GLY A 221 7.38 1.36 -15.81
C GLY A 221 6.99 0.73 -14.46
N SER A 222 5.71 0.40 -14.27
CA SER A 222 5.22 -0.31 -13.08
C SER A 222 5.78 -1.73 -13.00
N LEU A 223 5.82 -2.46 -14.11
CA LEU A 223 6.38 -3.82 -14.19
C LEU A 223 7.89 -3.81 -13.97
N ALA A 224 8.61 -2.87 -14.60
CA ALA A 224 10.05 -2.70 -14.38
C ALA A 224 10.37 -2.43 -12.90
N GLY A 225 9.63 -1.49 -12.27
CA GLY A 225 9.78 -1.18 -10.85
C GLY A 225 9.41 -2.35 -9.92
N ALA A 226 8.41 -3.15 -10.29
CA ALA A 226 8.03 -4.35 -9.54
C ALA A 226 9.12 -5.44 -9.62
N CYS A 227 9.66 -5.72 -10.81
CA CYS A 227 10.77 -6.66 -10.99
C CYS A 227 12.02 -6.18 -10.23
N TRP A 228 12.36 -4.90 -10.32
CA TRP A 228 13.46 -4.32 -9.55
C TRP A 228 13.26 -4.51 -8.04
N ALA A 229 12.09 -4.18 -7.51
CA ALA A 229 11.78 -4.33 -6.09
C ALA A 229 11.89 -5.81 -5.64
N ALA A 230 11.43 -6.76 -6.44
CA ALA A 230 11.57 -8.18 -6.17
C ALA A 230 13.05 -8.61 -6.07
N LEU A 231 13.90 -8.15 -7.00
CA LEU A 231 15.36 -8.39 -6.96
C LEU A 231 16.03 -7.79 -5.71
N GLN A 232 15.47 -6.72 -5.15
CA GLN A 232 15.95 -6.10 -3.92
C GLN A 232 15.42 -6.78 -2.64
N GLY A 233 14.70 -7.91 -2.75
CA GLY A 233 14.19 -8.67 -1.61
C GLY A 233 12.88 -8.18 -1.01
N VAL A 234 12.14 -7.33 -1.74
CA VAL A 234 10.77 -6.91 -1.34
C VAL A 234 9.85 -8.11 -1.29
N ARG A 235 9.05 -8.22 -0.23
CA ARG A 235 8.15 -9.36 0.01
C ARG A 235 6.75 -9.14 -0.55
N VAL A 236 6.28 -7.92 -0.61
CA VAL A 236 4.94 -7.59 -1.08
C VAL A 236 5.00 -6.45 -2.10
N LEU A 237 4.47 -6.68 -3.29
CA LEU A 237 4.30 -5.69 -4.34
C LEU A 237 2.83 -5.27 -4.38
N ARG A 238 2.55 -4.00 -4.08
CA ARG A 238 1.20 -3.43 -4.08
C ARG A 238 0.90 -2.84 -5.46
N VAL A 239 -0.01 -3.47 -6.22
CA VAL A 239 -0.19 -3.23 -7.65
C VAL A 239 -1.65 -3.15 -8.08
N HIS A 240 -1.94 -2.38 -9.16
CA HIS A 240 -3.24 -2.37 -9.82
C HIS A 240 -3.37 -3.52 -10.82
N ASP A 241 -2.29 -3.88 -11.52
CA ASP A 241 -2.26 -4.81 -12.63
C ASP A 241 -1.70 -6.17 -12.18
N VAL A 242 -2.48 -6.91 -11.35
CA VAL A 242 -2.05 -8.16 -10.73
C VAL A 242 -1.57 -9.17 -11.77
N ARG A 243 -2.38 -9.46 -12.80
CA ARG A 243 -2.05 -10.47 -13.82
C ARG A 243 -0.74 -10.16 -14.54
N ALA A 244 -0.56 -8.92 -15.00
CA ALA A 244 0.65 -8.51 -15.70
C ALA A 244 1.87 -8.58 -14.79
N THR A 245 1.73 -8.17 -13.51
CA THR A 245 2.81 -8.26 -12.53
C THR A 245 3.20 -9.72 -12.25
N LYS A 246 2.23 -10.61 -12.05
CA LYS A 246 2.50 -12.06 -11.85
C LYS A 246 3.24 -12.66 -13.05
N GLN A 247 2.86 -12.29 -14.28
CA GLN A 247 3.54 -12.76 -15.49
C GLN A 247 4.98 -12.24 -15.57
N ALA A 248 5.21 -10.96 -15.26
CA ALA A 248 6.55 -10.38 -15.25
C ALA A 248 7.45 -11.04 -14.18
N LEU A 249 6.92 -11.29 -12.98
CA LEU A 249 7.66 -11.97 -11.91
C LEU A 249 7.94 -13.43 -12.24
N ALA A 250 7.00 -14.15 -12.84
CA ALA A 250 7.23 -15.54 -13.27
C ALA A 250 8.37 -15.63 -14.31
N ALA A 251 8.44 -14.65 -15.23
CA ALA A 251 9.57 -14.59 -16.18
C ALA A 251 10.89 -14.27 -15.47
N LEU A 252 10.87 -13.34 -14.49
CA LEU A 252 12.04 -13.02 -13.68
C LEU A 252 12.52 -14.25 -12.89
N ASP A 253 11.62 -14.95 -12.20
CA ASP A 253 11.94 -16.14 -11.41
C ASP A 253 12.54 -17.26 -12.28
N ALA A 254 12.02 -17.45 -13.51
CA ALA A 254 12.56 -18.42 -14.46
C ALA A 254 14.00 -18.07 -14.88
N VAL A 255 14.30 -16.77 -15.07
CA VAL A 255 15.66 -16.32 -15.40
C VAL A 255 16.61 -16.52 -14.21
N LEU A 256 16.16 -16.23 -13.00
CA LEU A 256 16.99 -16.40 -11.79
C LEU A 256 17.23 -17.86 -11.42
N GLY A 257 16.33 -18.76 -11.78
CA GLY A 257 16.43 -20.20 -11.53
C GLY A 257 17.06 -21.00 -12.68
N ALA A 258 17.50 -20.35 -13.76
CA ALA A 258 18.20 -21.03 -14.86
C ALA A 258 19.68 -21.26 -14.48
N ASP A 259 20.16 -22.51 -14.68
CA ASP A 259 21.58 -22.92 -14.52
C ASP A 259 22.46 -22.41 -15.68
#